data_ec989b2608d7f3a95015ae3b9d7f4b3d
#
_entry.id   ec989b2608d7f3a95015ae3b9d7f4b3d
#
_cell.length_a   1.000
_cell.length_b   1.000
_cell.length_c   1.000
_cell.angle_alpha   90.00
_cell.angle_beta   90.00
_cell.angle_gamma   90.00
#
_symmetry.space_group_name_H-M   'P 1'
#
loop_
_entity.id
_entity.type
_entity.pdbx_description
1 polymer ?
#
loop_
_entity_poly.entity_id
_entity_poly.type
_entity_poly.pdbx_seq_one_letter_code
_entity_poly.pdbx_strand_id
1 'polypeptide(L)'
;MLRFIVIGITDNPSPWFPPEVMEIIEHGKMFTGGKRHHEIVAKFLPADAEWIDITAPLDAVFAQYQSLTSEIIVFASGDPLFFGFANTIKRKMPEAEIILYPTFNSLQMLAHRLVMPYHDMRIVSLTGLPWPEFDRALIERTEKIGILTDKEHTPAAIAQRMLEYGYSYYKMYVGEHLGHPTLEKVTTLTLEEATLRNFDYPNCLIVTSSPPKLGGVRGGLRPTFGRLLPSGRKNNRTFGLPDLLNTNGHELNTNSPQININDNSCPINGNSCRIFGLPDSAFALLDGREKMITKMPIRLLTLQALDLPSHHVFWDIGFCTGSVSIEARLQFPHLCIEAFEIRPECEAIIQENAHRFGAPGINIHIGDFLETDISSLPRPDAVFIGGHGGKLKEIMAKVLTVLSDDGCIVMNSVKAPKVLTDSHQLWDEACQEHCLQQDPPTKIILNENHPIEILKCRR
;
A
#
# COMPACT_ATOMS: atom_id res chain seq x y z
N MET A 1 3.44 29.14 28.62
CA MET A 1 3.13 28.06 27.66
C MET A 1 3.19 28.70 26.29
N LEU A 2 3.94 28.14 25.36
CA LEU A 2 4.05 28.69 24.00
C LEU A 2 2.71 28.42 23.27
N ARG A 3 2.23 29.43 22.53
CA ARG A 3 0.97 29.37 21.79
C ARG A 3 1.26 29.52 20.30
N PHE A 4 0.65 28.66 19.49
CA PHE A 4 0.67 28.74 18.03
C PHE A 4 -0.73 29.05 17.52
N ILE A 5 -0.85 30.09 16.70
CA ILE A 5 -2.06 30.36 15.91
C ILE A 5 -1.77 29.99 14.47
N VAL A 6 -2.37 28.93 13.98
CA VAL A 6 -2.09 28.40 12.64
C VAL A 6 -3.19 28.78 11.66
N ILE A 7 -2.86 29.65 10.73
CA ILE A 7 -3.79 30.22 9.74
C ILE A 7 -3.55 29.53 8.40
N GLY A 8 -4.60 28.90 7.90
CA GLY A 8 -4.62 28.29 6.58
C GLY A 8 -4.76 29.31 5.46
N ILE A 9 -3.94 29.22 4.42
CA ILE A 9 -4.04 30.04 3.23
C ILE A 9 -4.01 29.20 1.95
N THR A 10 -4.61 29.74 0.88
CA THR A 10 -4.56 29.14 -0.47
C THR A 10 -3.42 29.77 -1.28
N ASP A 11 -3.30 29.42 -2.56
CA ASP A 11 -2.34 30.04 -3.48
C ASP A 11 -2.81 31.43 -4.00
N ASN A 12 -3.85 31.99 -3.40
CA ASN A 12 -4.33 33.32 -3.76
C ASN A 12 -3.33 34.41 -3.29
N PRO A 13 -2.74 35.22 -4.14
CA PRO A 13 -1.84 36.32 -3.75
C PRO A 13 -2.54 37.44 -2.98
N SER A 14 -3.87 37.42 -2.92
CA SER A 14 -4.68 38.35 -2.13
C SER A 14 -5.73 37.62 -1.33
N PRO A 15 -5.30 36.85 -0.30
CA PRO A 15 -6.23 36.09 0.53
C PRO A 15 -7.18 37.04 1.24
N TRP A 16 -8.42 36.61 1.42
CA TRP A 16 -9.36 37.26 2.31
C TRP A 16 -9.27 36.58 3.68
N PHE A 17 -9.11 37.37 4.72
CA PHE A 17 -9.13 36.89 6.09
C PHE A 17 -10.41 37.37 6.81
N PRO A 18 -11.05 36.55 7.64
CA PRO A 18 -12.09 37.00 8.56
C PRO A 18 -11.58 38.14 9.45
N PRO A 19 -12.46 39.06 9.92
CA PRO A 19 -12.02 40.19 10.74
C PRO A 19 -11.22 39.79 11.98
N GLU A 20 -11.60 38.72 12.65
CA GLU A 20 -10.88 38.19 13.82
C GLU A 20 -9.45 37.71 13.46
N VAL A 21 -9.26 37.14 12.29
CA VAL A 21 -7.92 36.71 11.81
C VAL A 21 -7.09 37.91 11.41
N MET A 22 -7.71 38.94 10.82
CA MET A 22 -7.01 40.21 10.52
C MET A 22 -6.54 40.89 11.81
N GLU A 23 -7.37 40.96 12.85
CA GLU A 23 -6.97 41.49 14.16
C GLU A 23 -5.78 40.75 14.78
N ILE A 24 -5.74 39.41 14.65
CA ILE A 24 -4.61 38.59 15.09
C ILE A 24 -3.35 38.94 14.28
N ILE A 25 -3.45 39.11 12.98
CA ILE A 25 -2.32 39.47 12.12
C ILE A 25 -1.80 40.87 12.45
N GLU A 26 -2.70 41.86 12.56
CA GLU A 26 -2.36 43.26 12.84
C GLU A 26 -1.67 43.48 14.18
N HIS A 27 -1.97 42.65 15.18
CA HIS A 27 -1.37 42.74 16.51
C HIS A 27 -0.23 41.74 16.74
N GLY A 28 0.00 40.84 15.80
CA GLY A 28 1.05 39.83 15.87
C GLY A 28 2.44 40.43 15.74
N LYS A 29 3.43 39.77 16.35
CA LYS A 29 4.85 40.16 16.25
C LYS A 29 5.69 39.07 15.61
N MET A 30 5.48 37.82 16.00
CA MET A 30 6.28 36.69 15.53
C MET A 30 5.44 35.87 14.54
N PHE A 31 5.95 35.77 13.34
CA PHE A 31 5.32 35.04 12.23
C PHE A 31 6.24 33.96 11.69
N THR A 32 5.64 32.92 11.10
CA THR A 32 6.40 31.84 10.48
C THR A 32 5.59 31.21 9.34
N GLY A 33 6.29 30.66 8.37
CA GLY A 33 5.72 29.99 7.21
C GLY A 33 6.79 29.62 6.20
N GLY A 34 6.43 28.92 5.13
CA GLY A 34 7.34 28.72 4.01
C GLY A 34 7.48 30.02 3.18
N LYS A 35 8.53 30.10 2.37
CA LYS A 35 8.85 31.27 1.53
C LYS A 35 7.64 31.78 0.73
N ARG A 36 6.89 30.88 0.07
CA ARG A 36 5.68 31.22 -0.67
C ARG A 36 4.59 31.84 0.22
N HIS A 37 4.42 31.33 1.44
CA HIS A 37 3.46 31.88 2.39
C HIS A 37 3.84 33.32 2.77
N HIS A 38 5.14 33.56 3.01
CA HIS A 38 5.66 34.91 3.28
C HIS A 38 5.32 35.88 2.13
N GLU A 39 5.63 35.50 0.90
CA GLU A 39 5.35 36.31 -0.29
C GLU A 39 3.85 36.69 -0.40
N ILE A 40 2.95 35.76 -0.08
CA ILE A 40 1.49 36.00 -0.12
C ILE A 40 1.04 36.96 0.98
N VAL A 41 1.55 36.81 2.24
CA VAL A 41 1.03 37.52 3.40
C VAL A 41 1.81 38.79 3.73
N ALA A 42 2.98 39.04 3.16
CA ALA A 42 3.88 40.15 3.51
C ALA A 42 3.20 41.52 3.59
N LYS A 43 2.24 41.79 2.71
CA LYS A 43 1.48 43.05 2.67
C LYS A 43 0.48 43.24 3.81
N PHE A 44 0.18 42.18 4.58
CA PHE A 44 -0.75 42.23 5.70
C PHE A 44 -0.01 42.29 7.04
N LEU A 45 1.31 42.03 7.05
CA LEU A 45 2.09 41.99 8.27
C LEU A 45 2.39 43.41 8.80
N PRO A 46 2.44 43.60 10.16
CA PRO A 46 2.89 44.82 10.76
C PRO A 46 4.33 45.20 10.33
N ALA A 47 4.67 46.48 10.40
CA ALA A 47 5.98 46.99 10.01
C ALA A 47 7.11 46.46 10.92
N ASP A 48 6.81 46.09 12.16
CA ASP A 48 7.74 45.51 13.15
C ASP A 48 7.61 43.98 13.25
N ALA A 49 6.97 43.33 12.30
CA ALA A 49 6.82 41.88 12.28
C ALA A 49 8.16 41.17 12.11
N GLU A 50 8.43 40.16 12.93
CA GLU A 50 9.55 39.24 12.77
C GLU A 50 9.06 37.98 12.07
N TRP A 51 9.90 37.43 11.17
CA TRP A 51 9.56 36.27 10.38
C TRP A 51 10.61 35.15 10.52
N ILE A 52 10.16 33.91 10.75
CA ILE A 52 10.97 32.71 10.72
C ILE A 52 10.56 31.85 9.52
N ASP A 53 11.49 31.58 8.60
CA ASP A 53 11.24 30.71 7.47
C ASP A 53 11.20 29.22 7.91
N ILE A 54 10.14 28.51 7.50
CA ILE A 54 10.04 27.06 7.66
C ILE A 54 10.88 26.41 6.55
N THR A 55 12.06 25.92 6.91
CA THR A 55 13.00 25.26 6.00
C THR A 55 13.44 23.91 6.57
N ALA A 56 13.83 22.98 5.70
CA ALA A 56 14.45 21.72 6.14
C ALA A 56 15.96 21.96 6.45
N PRO A 57 16.52 21.34 7.51
CA PRO A 57 15.85 20.44 8.45
C PRO A 57 15.01 21.20 9.50
N LEU A 58 13.84 20.67 9.84
CA LEU A 58 12.89 21.32 10.74
C LEU A 58 13.39 21.49 12.17
N ASP A 59 14.38 20.72 12.61
CA ASP A 59 14.91 20.78 13.97
C ASP A 59 15.48 22.16 14.31
N ALA A 60 16.14 22.82 13.34
CA ALA A 60 16.64 24.17 13.49
C ALA A 60 15.52 25.22 13.69
N VAL A 61 14.39 25.03 12.99
CA VAL A 61 13.21 25.89 13.12
C VAL A 61 12.56 25.71 14.48
N PHE A 62 12.38 24.46 14.94
CA PHE A 62 11.80 24.18 16.24
C PHE A 62 12.70 24.62 17.40
N ALA A 63 14.03 24.60 17.25
CA ALA A 63 14.95 25.16 18.24
C ALA A 63 14.77 26.68 18.41
N GLN A 64 14.52 27.41 17.29
CA GLN A 64 14.17 28.83 17.36
C GLN A 64 12.84 29.04 18.09
N TYR A 65 11.80 28.26 17.79
CA TYR A 65 10.51 28.38 18.49
C TYR A 65 10.64 28.16 20.00
N GLN A 66 11.46 27.19 20.42
CA GLN A 66 11.68 26.92 21.86
C GLN A 66 12.35 28.08 22.61
N SER A 67 13.11 28.94 21.91
CA SER A 67 13.74 30.12 22.50
C SER A 67 12.76 31.30 22.71
N LEU A 68 11.54 31.21 22.14
CA LEU A 68 10.55 32.27 22.21
C LEU A 68 9.62 32.06 23.41
N THR A 69 9.15 33.18 23.96
CA THR A 69 8.16 33.20 25.06
C THR A 69 6.81 33.78 24.66
N SER A 70 6.70 34.20 23.37
CA SER A 70 5.53 34.86 22.80
C SER A 70 4.71 33.93 21.94
N GLU A 71 3.52 34.39 21.58
CA GLU A 71 2.67 33.75 20.59
C GLU A 71 3.32 33.74 19.20
N ILE A 72 3.17 32.66 18.46
CA ILE A 72 3.71 32.48 17.08
C ILE A 72 2.54 32.27 16.11
N ILE A 73 2.42 33.16 15.13
CA ILE A 73 1.41 33.08 14.07
C ILE A 73 2.05 32.33 12.89
N VAL A 74 1.42 31.20 12.52
CA VAL A 74 1.91 30.27 11.49
C VAL A 74 1.02 30.35 10.27
N PHE A 75 1.58 30.60 9.10
CA PHE A 75 0.84 30.45 7.86
C PHE A 75 1.13 29.07 7.24
N ALA A 76 0.07 28.32 6.96
CA ALA A 76 0.12 26.98 6.40
C ALA A 76 -0.79 26.85 5.17
N SER A 77 -0.49 25.91 4.27
CA SER A 77 -1.34 25.68 3.10
C SER A 77 -2.64 24.98 3.50
N GLY A 78 -3.78 25.53 3.09
CA GLY A 78 -5.09 24.92 3.23
C GLY A 78 -5.52 24.68 4.67
N ASP A 79 -5.89 23.44 4.98
CA ASP A 79 -6.24 23.03 6.34
C ASP A 79 -4.97 22.59 7.09
N PRO A 80 -4.63 23.27 8.22
CA PRO A 80 -3.41 22.99 8.98
C PRO A 80 -3.31 21.57 9.55
N LEU A 81 -4.42 20.84 9.70
CA LEU A 81 -4.44 19.45 10.16
C LEU A 81 -4.46 18.44 9.01
N PHE A 82 -4.76 18.87 7.79
CA PHE A 82 -4.80 18.00 6.64
C PHE A 82 -3.40 17.80 6.05
N PHE A 83 -2.62 16.89 6.60
CA PHE A 83 -1.18 16.70 6.32
C PHE A 83 -0.36 17.99 6.50
N GLY A 84 -0.91 18.94 7.25
CA GLY A 84 -0.37 20.29 7.42
C GLY A 84 0.59 20.41 8.59
N PHE A 85 1.22 21.59 8.70
CA PHE A 85 2.29 21.88 9.65
C PHE A 85 1.85 21.82 11.12
N ALA A 86 0.56 22.01 11.41
CA ALA A 86 0.03 21.88 12.79
C ALA A 86 0.24 20.47 13.37
N ASN A 87 0.18 19.43 12.56
CA ASN A 87 0.49 18.06 13.01
C ASN A 87 1.97 17.92 13.44
N THR A 88 2.87 18.62 12.76
CA THR A 88 4.30 18.63 13.12
C THR A 88 4.53 19.40 14.40
N ILE A 89 3.85 20.54 14.60
CA ILE A 89 3.90 21.30 15.86
C ILE A 89 3.43 20.39 17.00
N LYS A 90 2.26 19.78 16.88
CA LYS A 90 1.69 18.91 17.92
C LYS A 90 2.64 17.76 18.29
N ARG A 91 3.34 17.17 17.33
CA ARG A 91 4.27 16.06 17.56
C ARG A 91 5.58 16.52 18.23
N LYS A 92 6.14 17.66 17.80
CA LYS A 92 7.43 18.16 18.31
C LYS A 92 7.31 19.00 19.56
N MET A 93 6.17 19.59 19.81
CA MET A 93 5.86 20.46 20.94
C MET A 93 4.49 20.12 21.56
N PRO A 94 4.34 18.93 22.16
CA PRO A 94 3.03 18.42 22.63
C PRO A 94 2.39 19.29 23.71
N GLU A 95 3.19 20.07 24.45
CA GLU A 95 2.71 20.98 25.52
C GLU A 95 2.28 22.37 25.00
N ALA A 96 2.47 22.65 23.69
CA ALA A 96 2.07 23.94 23.14
C ALA A 96 0.56 24.02 22.94
N GLU A 97 -0.02 25.21 23.22
CA GLU A 97 -1.40 25.52 22.84
C GLU A 97 -1.47 25.78 21.33
N ILE A 98 -2.41 25.18 20.62
CA ILE A 98 -2.59 25.36 19.17
C ILE A 98 -4.01 25.80 18.87
N ILE A 99 -4.13 26.96 18.25
CA ILE A 99 -5.40 27.50 17.74
C ILE A 99 -5.37 27.45 16.23
N LEU A 100 -6.47 27.03 15.60
CA LEU A 100 -6.53 26.76 14.16
C LEU A 100 -7.57 27.63 13.45
N TYR A 101 -7.16 28.26 12.36
CA TYR A 101 -8.03 28.94 11.40
C TYR A 101 -7.86 28.28 10.03
N PRO A 102 -8.57 27.17 9.76
CA PRO A 102 -8.41 26.42 8.52
C PRO A 102 -9.08 27.10 7.32
N THR A 103 -8.57 26.80 6.13
CA THR A 103 -9.28 27.05 4.87
C THR A 103 -9.36 25.74 4.07
N PHE A 104 -9.99 25.77 2.89
CA PHE A 104 -10.07 24.57 2.06
C PHE A 104 -8.69 24.05 1.67
N ASN A 105 -8.46 22.75 1.85
CA ASN A 105 -7.26 22.10 1.33
C ASN A 105 -7.34 21.94 -0.19
N SER A 106 -6.20 21.64 -0.81
CA SER A 106 -6.10 21.55 -2.27
C SER A 106 -7.02 20.49 -2.90
N LEU A 107 -7.20 19.33 -2.24
CA LEU A 107 -8.10 18.27 -2.74
C LEU A 107 -9.58 18.67 -2.64
N GLN A 108 -9.97 19.37 -1.58
CA GLN A 108 -11.32 19.95 -1.47
C GLN A 108 -11.56 20.96 -2.59
N MET A 109 -10.59 21.87 -2.83
CA MET A 109 -10.69 22.86 -3.90
C MET A 109 -10.81 22.20 -5.27
N LEU A 110 -9.99 21.20 -5.56
CA LEU A 110 -10.08 20.44 -6.82
C LEU A 110 -11.44 19.75 -6.96
N ALA A 111 -11.92 19.09 -5.91
CA ALA A 111 -13.24 18.45 -5.92
C ALA A 111 -14.38 19.47 -6.17
N HIS A 112 -14.29 20.69 -5.58
CA HIS A 112 -15.25 21.76 -5.82
C HIS A 112 -15.22 22.24 -7.29
N ARG A 113 -14.03 22.38 -7.90
CA ARG A 113 -13.92 22.76 -9.33
C ARG A 113 -14.52 21.70 -10.25
N LEU A 114 -14.44 20.42 -9.84
CA LEU A 114 -14.99 19.29 -10.58
C LEU A 114 -16.47 19.01 -10.25
N VAL A 115 -17.04 19.72 -9.25
CA VAL A 115 -18.37 19.41 -8.67
C VAL A 115 -18.47 17.93 -8.28
N MET A 116 -17.39 17.42 -7.68
CA MET A 116 -17.22 16.01 -7.34
C MET A 116 -17.40 15.78 -5.83
N PRO A 117 -18.30 14.89 -5.40
CA PRO A 117 -18.35 14.46 -4.00
C PRO A 117 -17.03 13.82 -3.57
N TYR A 118 -16.54 14.14 -2.37
CA TYR A 118 -15.25 13.67 -1.87
C TYR A 118 -15.29 12.99 -0.50
N HIS A 119 -16.50 12.74 0.03
CA HIS A 119 -16.66 12.03 1.31
C HIS A 119 -16.24 10.56 1.27
N ASP A 120 -16.21 9.97 0.09
CA ASP A 120 -15.80 8.59 -0.22
C ASP A 120 -14.36 8.50 -0.78
N MET A 121 -13.66 9.63 -0.84
CA MET A 121 -12.31 9.71 -1.40
C MET A 121 -11.27 9.22 -0.39
N ARG A 122 -10.50 8.20 -0.76
CA ARG A 122 -9.30 7.84 -0.02
C ARG A 122 -8.21 8.87 -0.29
N ILE A 123 -7.62 9.39 0.77
CA ILE A 123 -6.59 10.41 0.66
C ILE A 123 -5.23 9.77 0.90
N VAL A 124 -4.29 10.05 -0.02
CA VAL A 124 -2.91 9.63 0.05
C VAL A 124 -2.01 10.85 -0.07
N SER A 125 -1.08 11.02 0.85
CA SER A 125 -0.03 12.02 0.72
C SER A 125 1.26 11.34 0.26
N LEU A 126 1.80 11.84 -0.85
CA LEU A 126 3.14 11.49 -1.33
C LEU A 126 4.16 12.61 -1.06
N THR A 127 3.75 13.68 -0.37
CA THR A 127 4.62 14.82 -0.04
C THR A 127 5.71 14.39 0.95
N GLY A 128 6.91 14.12 0.45
CA GLY A 128 8.04 13.61 1.23
C GLY A 128 7.80 12.21 1.81
N LEU A 129 6.86 11.45 1.26
CA LEU A 129 6.50 10.10 1.69
C LEU A 129 6.65 9.10 0.53
N PRO A 130 7.03 7.85 0.81
CA PRO A 130 7.18 6.83 -0.22
C PRO A 130 5.83 6.27 -0.72
N TRP A 131 5.88 5.43 -1.75
CA TRP A 131 4.72 4.87 -2.46
C TRP A 131 3.77 3.93 -1.69
N PRO A 132 4.13 3.24 -0.58
CA PRO A 132 3.36 2.11 -0.04
C PRO A 132 1.87 2.36 0.16
N GLU A 133 1.46 3.54 0.68
CA GLU A 133 0.04 3.85 0.87
C GLU A 133 -0.70 4.07 -0.47
N PHE A 134 -0.01 4.62 -1.47
CA PHE A 134 -0.56 4.75 -2.81
C PHE A 134 -0.70 3.38 -3.49
N ASP A 135 0.34 2.55 -3.44
CA ASP A 135 0.34 1.18 -3.95
C ASP A 135 -0.78 0.35 -3.30
N ARG A 136 -0.94 0.49 -2.00
CA ARG A 136 -2.02 -0.15 -1.26
C ARG A 136 -3.39 0.28 -1.79
N ALA A 137 -3.60 1.59 -2.02
CA ALA A 137 -4.86 2.10 -2.56
C ALA A 137 -5.15 1.53 -3.96
N LEU A 138 -4.11 1.35 -4.81
CA LEU A 138 -4.23 0.75 -6.13
C LEU A 138 -4.59 -0.74 -6.05
N ILE A 139 -3.88 -1.52 -5.23
CA ILE A 139 -4.14 -2.96 -5.03
C ILE A 139 -5.55 -3.18 -4.48
N GLU A 140 -6.00 -2.34 -3.54
CA GLU A 140 -7.35 -2.35 -2.99
C GLU A 140 -8.40 -1.87 -3.99
N ARG A 141 -8.00 -1.41 -5.19
CA ARG A 141 -8.88 -0.91 -6.26
C ARG A 141 -9.81 0.19 -5.78
N THR A 142 -9.25 1.10 -5.00
CA THR A 142 -10.00 2.24 -4.47
C THR A 142 -10.57 3.07 -5.62
N GLU A 143 -11.88 3.26 -5.65
CA GLU A 143 -12.58 3.91 -6.77
C GLU A 143 -12.19 5.38 -6.95
N LYS A 144 -11.87 6.07 -5.85
CA LYS A 144 -11.51 7.48 -5.85
C LYS A 144 -10.36 7.74 -4.89
N ILE A 145 -9.24 8.22 -5.41
CA ILE A 145 -8.04 8.51 -4.64
C ILE A 145 -7.66 9.98 -4.85
N GLY A 146 -7.59 10.74 -3.76
CA GLY A 146 -7.04 12.10 -3.74
C GLY A 146 -5.57 12.06 -3.32
N ILE A 147 -4.69 12.68 -4.09
CA ILE A 147 -3.26 12.55 -3.92
C ILE A 147 -2.61 13.93 -3.78
N LEU A 148 -1.88 14.11 -2.68
CA LEU A 148 -0.97 15.24 -2.48
C LEU A 148 0.40 14.87 -3.05
N THR A 149 0.94 15.76 -3.88
CA THR A 149 2.14 15.57 -4.69
C THR A 149 3.34 16.31 -4.13
N ASP A 150 4.52 15.99 -4.62
CA ASP A 150 5.75 16.74 -4.44
C ASP A 150 6.56 16.82 -5.74
N LYS A 151 7.84 17.19 -5.65
CA LYS A 151 8.71 17.34 -6.83
C LYS A 151 9.11 16.01 -7.47
N GLU A 152 9.11 14.91 -6.70
CA GLU A 152 9.45 13.56 -7.16
C GLU A 152 8.18 12.83 -7.60
N HIS A 153 7.13 12.91 -6.78
CA HIS A 153 5.83 12.30 -7.04
C HIS A 153 4.93 13.26 -7.81
N THR A 154 5.35 13.58 -9.04
CA THR A 154 4.57 14.44 -9.95
C THR A 154 3.36 13.69 -10.51
N PRO A 155 2.33 14.39 -11.04
CA PRO A 155 1.21 13.73 -11.72
C PRO A 155 1.65 12.79 -12.84
N ALA A 156 2.73 13.13 -13.57
CA ALA A 156 3.29 12.29 -14.62
C ALA A 156 3.93 11.00 -14.05
N ALA A 157 4.72 11.11 -12.98
CA ALA A 157 5.33 9.95 -12.31
C ALA A 157 4.26 9.01 -11.71
N ILE A 158 3.20 9.57 -11.13
CA ILE A 158 2.06 8.80 -10.61
C ILE A 158 1.34 8.08 -11.75
N ALA A 159 1.07 8.75 -12.87
CA ALA A 159 0.45 8.14 -14.04
C ALA A 159 1.31 7.01 -14.62
N GLN A 160 2.63 7.24 -14.73
CA GLN A 160 3.58 6.24 -15.22
C GLN A 160 3.55 4.98 -14.34
N ARG A 161 3.63 5.14 -13.00
CA ARG A 161 3.54 4.02 -12.07
C ARG A 161 2.22 3.26 -12.20
N MET A 162 1.10 3.95 -12.34
CA MET A 162 -0.20 3.31 -12.55
C MET A 162 -0.23 2.47 -13.82
N LEU A 163 0.32 2.98 -14.92
CA LEU A 163 0.38 2.26 -16.21
C LEU A 163 1.30 1.05 -16.14
N GLU A 164 2.47 1.17 -15.53
CA GLU A 164 3.43 0.07 -15.34
C GLU A 164 2.81 -1.14 -14.64
N TYR A 165 1.93 -0.91 -13.67
CA TYR A 165 1.23 -1.95 -12.94
C TYR A 165 -0.19 -2.26 -13.48
N GLY A 166 -0.52 -1.80 -14.70
CA GLY A 166 -1.75 -2.16 -15.40
C GLY A 166 -3.04 -1.51 -14.89
N TYR A 167 -2.95 -0.38 -14.18
CA TYR A 167 -4.10 0.38 -13.67
C TYR A 167 -4.60 1.45 -14.66
N SER A 168 -4.53 1.18 -15.97
CA SER A 168 -4.88 2.11 -17.06
C SER A 168 -6.34 2.57 -17.08
N TYR A 169 -7.23 1.89 -16.37
CA TYR A 169 -8.66 2.22 -16.34
C TYR A 169 -9.04 3.40 -15.44
N TYR A 170 -8.08 4.03 -14.78
CA TYR A 170 -8.30 5.25 -14.02
C TYR A 170 -8.25 6.48 -14.92
N LYS A 171 -9.07 7.49 -14.56
CA LYS A 171 -9.04 8.84 -15.12
C LYS A 171 -8.40 9.78 -14.11
N MET A 172 -7.55 10.68 -14.56
CA MET A 172 -6.81 11.63 -13.75
C MET A 172 -7.34 13.04 -13.89
N TYR A 173 -7.49 13.73 -12.76
CA TYR A 173 -7.86 15.13 -12.66
C TYR A 173 -6.75 15.85 -11.90
N VAL A 174 -6.10 16.82 -12.53
CA VAL A 174 -4.99 17.57 -11.92
C VAL A 174 -5.42 19.01 -11.70
N GLY A 175 -5.19 19.50 -10.48
CA GLY A 175 -5.36 20.89 -10.12
C GLY A 175 -4.01 21.54 -9.88
N GLU A 176 -3.71 22.61 -10.62
CA GLU A 176 -2.48 23.39 -10.53
C GLU A 176 -2.83 24.80 -10.00
N HIS A 177 -2.04 25.34 -9.08
CA HIS A 177 -2.22 26.68 -8.48
C HIS A 177 -3.65 26.99 -8.01
N LEU A 178 -4.29 26.00 -7.37
CA LEU A 178 -5.69 26.14 -6.95
C LEU A 178 -5.88 27.33 -6.01
N GLY A 179 -6.85 28.20 -6.35
CA GLY A 179 -7.12 29.44 -5.66
C GLY A 179 -6.40 30.66 -6.24
N HIS A 180 -5.43 30.48 -7.14
CA HIS A 180 -4.76 31.60 -7.79
C HIS A 180 -5.66 32.21 -8.90
N PRO A 181 -5.89 33.53 -8.93
CA PRO A 181 -6.87 34.14 -9.81
C PRO A 181 -6.56 34.02 -11.31
N THR A 182 -5.29 33.83 -11.69
CA THR A 182 -4.85 33.80 -13.11
C THR A 182 -4.06 32.52 -13.47
N LEU A 183 -3.48 31.81 -12.49
CA LEU A 183 -2.66 30.62 -12.75
C LEU A 183 -3.41 29.32 -12.47
N GLU A 184 -4.57 29.40 -11.81
CA GLU A 184 -5.38 28.21 -11.52
C GLU A 184 -5.73 27.48 -12.80
N LYS A 185 -5.44 26.18 -12.83
CA LYS A 185 -5.74 25.31 -13.95
C LYS A 185 -6.23 23.96 -13.45
N VAL A 186 -7.31 23.46 -14.02
CA VAL A 186 -7.85 22.13 -13.76
C VAL A 186 -7.89 21.37 -15.07
N THR A 187 -7.19 20.25 -15.11
CA THR A 187 -7.07 19.43 -16.32
C THR A 187 -7.57 18.02 -16.07
N THR A 188 -8.31 17.48 -17.02
CA THR A 188 -8.78 16.10 -17.03
C THR A 188 -8.05 15.32 -18.11
N LEU A 189 -7.46 14.18 -17.75
CA LEU A 189 -6.52 13.43 -18.59
C LEU A 189 -6.77 11.93 -18.49
N THR A 190 -6.37 11.19 -19.51
CA THR A 190 -6.01 9.78 -19.36
C THR A 190 -4.64 9.68 -18.70
N LEU A 191 -4.28 8.48 -18.22
CA LEU A 191 -2.95 8.30 -17.62
C LEU A 191 -1.85 8.45 -18.67
N GLU A 192 -2.08 7.96 -19.90
CA GLU A 192 -1.13 8.08 -21.02
C GLU A 192 -0.88 9.55 -21.38
N GLU A 193 -1.93 10.37 -21.41
CA GLU A 193 -1.77 11.81 -21.64
C GLU A 193 -1.00 12.51 -20.52
N ALA A 194 -1.19 12.05 -19.27
CA ALA A 194 -0.53 12.63 -18.11
C ALA A 194 0.98 12.35 -18.10
N THR A 195 1.44 11.18 -18.57
CA THR A 195 2.88 10.86 -18.65
C THR A 195 3.66 11.76 -19.61
N LEU A 196 2.98 12.38 -20.58
CA LEU A 196 3.58 13.22 -21.62
C LEU A 196 3.58 14.71 -21.26
N ARG A 197 3.06 15.09 -20.07
CA ARG A 197 2.90 16.49 -19.67
C ARG A 197 3.77 16.86 -18.49
N ASN A 198 4.18 18.13 -18.49
CA ASN A 198 4.69 18.80 -17.31
C ASN A 198 3.54 19.53 -16.59
N PHE A 199 3.61 19.57 -15.29
CA PHE A 199 2.61 20.23 -14.44
C PHE A 199 3.29 21.26 -13.56
N ASP A 200 2.66 22.41 -13.43
CA ASP A 200 3.15 23.49 -12.59
C ASP A 200 2.92 23.15 -11.10
N TYR A 201 3.80 23.64 -10.26
CA TYR A 201 3.71 23.47 -8.81
C TYR A 201 3.29 24.78 -8.12
N PRO A 202 2.42 24.76 -7.11
CA PRO A 202 1.85 23.59 -6.41
C PRO A 202 0.72 22.91 -7.18
N ASN A 203 0.66 21.60 -7.10
CA ASN A 203 -0.44 20.83 -7.69
C ASN A 203 -0.91 19.70 -6.75
N CYS A 204 -2.07 19.17 -7.04
CA CYS A 204 -2.62 17.93 -6.46
C CYS A 204 -3.46 17.23 -7.52
N LEU A 205 -3.83 15.99 -7.27
CA LEU A 205 -4.65 15.27 -8.22
C LEU A 205 -5.69 14.35 -7.56
N ILE A 206 -6.73 14.04 -8.31
CA ILE A 206 -7.71 13.01 -7.99
C ILE A 206 -7.70 12.01 -9.14
N VAL A 207 -7.65 10.71 -8.82
CA VAL A 207 -7.89 9.66 -9.80
C VAL A 207 -9.19 8.93 -9.46
N THR A 208 -9.97 8.60 -10.50
CA THR A 208 -11.21 7.83 -10.34
C THR A 208 -11.20 6.65 -11.29
N SER A 209 -11.57 5.46 -10.79
CA SER A 209 -11.83 4.35 -11.67
C SER A 209 -13.14 4.61 -12.42
N SER A 210 -13.11 4.53 -13.75
CA SER A 210 -14.35 4.46 -14.52
C SER A 210 -14.91 3.05 -14.32
N PRO A 211 -16.15 2.87 -13.82
CA PRO A 211 -16.74 1.54 -13.82
C PRO A 211 -16.77 1.05 -15.28
N PRO A 212 -16.37 -0.21 -15.56
CA PRO A 212 -16.46 -0.75 -16.91
C PRO A 212 -17.91 -0.62 -17.35
N LYS A 213 -18.13 -0.09 -18.56
CA LYS A 213 -19.46 -0.05 -19.16
C LYS A 213 -19.93 -1.49 -19.26
N LEU A 214 -20.81 -1.91 -18.35
CA LEU A 214 -21.57 -3.14 -18.47
C LEU A 214 -22.30 -3.08 -19.81
N GLY A 215 -21.82 -3.87 -20.76
CA GLY A 215 -22.55 -4.13 -22.00
C GLY A 215 -23.96 -4.51 -21.60
N GLY A 216 -24.95 -3.75 -22.10
CA GLY A 216 -26.32 -3.80 -21.61
C GLY A 216 -26.92 -5.20 -21.67
N VAL A 217 -27.12 -5.78 -20.49
CA VAL A 217 -28.19 -6.76 -20.26
C VAL A 217 -29.16 -6.07 -19.31
N ARG A 218 -30.27 -5.56 -19.87
CA ARG A 218 -31.43 -5.15 -19.09
C ARG A 218 -32.02 -6.39 -18.45
N GLY A 219 -31.95 -6.51 -17.14
CA GLY A 219 -32.59 -7.56 -16.38
C GLY A 219 -32.35 -7.31 -14.91
N GLY A 220 -33.32 -6.66 -14.28
CA GLY A 220 -33.23 -6.26 -12.88
C GLY A 220 -33.18 -7.42 -11.91
N LEU A 221 -32.40 -7.24 -10.86
CA LEU A 221 -32.68 -7.73 -9.50
C LEU A 221 -31.80 -6.93 -8.56
N ARG A 222 -32.39 -5.94 -7.90
CA ARG A 222 -31.78 -5.28 -6.73
C ARG A 222 -31.87 -6.26 -5.56
N PRO A 223 -30.79 -6.58 -4.86
CA PRO A 223 -30.91 -7.19 -3.54
C PRO A 223 -31.35 -6.09 -2.55
N THR A 224 -32.60 -6.14 -2.13
CA THR A 224 -33.07 -5.40 -0.97
C THR A 224 -32.48 -6.01 0.29
N PHE A 225 -31.52 -5.31 0.90
CA PHE A 225 -31.14 -5.59 2.29
C PHE A 225 -32.28 -5.16 3.20
N GLY A 226 -33.08 -6.14 3.64
CA GLY A 226 -34.10 -5.96 4.67
C GLY A 226 -33.45 -5.63 6.02
N ARG A 227 -33.85 -4.49 6.59
CA ARG A 227 -33.63 -4.16 7.99
C ARG A 227 -34.28 -5.23 8.88
N LEU A 228 -33.50 -5.93 9.65
CA LEU A 228 -33.98 -6.72 10.79
C LEU A 228 -34.01 -5.82 12.03
N LEU A 229 -35.19 -5.48 12.48
CA LEU A 229 -35.46 -5.01 13.85
C LEU A 229 -35.73 -6.23 14.75
N PRO A 230 -35.33 -6.20 16.02
CA PRO A 230 -35.55 -7.33 16.92
C PRO A 230 -36.91 -7.22 17.62
N SER A 231 -37.74 -8.26 17.51
CA SER A 231 -38.80 -8.50 18.49
C SER A 231 -38.82 -9.98 18.83
N GLY A 232 -38.65 -10.23 20.11
CA GLY A 232 -38.61 -11.58 20.65
C GLY A 232 -39.94 -12.32 20.60
N ARG A 233 -39.84 -13.64 20.49
CA ARG A 233 -40.65 -14.65 21.22
C ARG A 233 -40.06 -16.04 20.99
N LYS A 234 -39.81 -16.71 22.10
CA LYS A 234 -39.46 -18.13 22.17
C LYS A 234 -40.55 -19.00 21.56
N ASN A 235 -40.19 -19.99 20.73
CA ASN A 235 -40.91 -21.27 20.69
C ASN A 235 -39.98 -22.37 20.16
N ASN A 236 -39.75 -23.37 21.00
CA ASN A 236 -39.16 -24.66 20.71
C ASN A 236 -39.97 -25.38 19.65
N ARG A 237 -39.34 -25.82 18.55
CA ARG A 237 -39.72 -27.03 17.82
C ARG A 237 -38.48 -27.61 17.15
N THR A 238 -38.06 -28.75 17.60
CA THR A 238 -37.21 -29.75 16.97
C THR A 238 -37.78 -30.16 15.61
N PHE A 239 -36.96 -30.05 14.56
CA PHE A 239 -37.22 -30.76 13.29
C PHE A 239 -36.01 -31.59 12.93
N GLY A 240 -36.28 -32.91 12.81
CA GLY A 240 -35.32 -33.91 12.41
C GLY A 240 -34.97 -33.80 10.91
N LEU A 241 -33.78 -34.26 10.59
CA LEU A 241 -33.30 -34.56 9.25
C LEU A 241 -34.16 -35.65 8.59
N PRO A 242 -34.50 -35.55 7.30
CA PRO A 242 -34.83 -36.73 6.51
C PRO A 242 -33.63 -37.17 5.68
N ASP A 243 -33.29 -38.45 5.83
CA ASP A 243 -32.50 -39.23 4.87
C ASP A 243 -33.17 -39.21 3.48
N LEU A 244 -32.37 -38.93 2.45
CA LEU A 244 -32.74 -39.26 1.07
C LEU A 244 -31.51 -39.86 0.35
N LEU A 245 -31.35 -41.15 0.54
CA LEU A 245 -30.81 -42.06 -0.47
C LEU A 245 -31.97 -42.41 -1.42
N ASN A 246 -31.86 -42.01 -2.68
CA ASN A 246 -32.30 -42.92 -3.76
C ASN A 246 -31.70 -42.53 -5.13
N THR A 247 -31.17 -43.54 -5.73
CA THR A 247 -30.64 -43.75 -7.07
C THR A 247 -31.62 -43.38 -8.16
N ASN A 248 -31.15 -42.62 -9.18
CA ASN A 248 -31.48 -42.88 -10.57
C ASN A 248 -30.50 -42.16 -11.50
N GLY A 249 -29.85 -42.92 -12.38
CA GLY A 249 -28.88 -42.45 -13.34
C GLY A 249 -29.52 -41.55 -14.40
N HIS A 250 -28.88 -40.39 -14.59
CA HIS A 250 -28.93 -39.64 -15.82
C HIS A 250 -27.52 -39.28 -16.22
N GLU A 251 -27.15 -39.65 -17.43
CA GLU A 251 -25.92 -39.33 -18.11
C GLU A 251 -25.69 -37.80 -18.05
N LEU A 252 -24.61 -37.37 -17.43
CA LEU A 252 -24.14 -36.00 -17.48
C LEU A 252 -23.53 -35.73 -18.84
N ASN A 253 -24.22 -34.94 -19.62
CA ASN A 253 -23.78 -34.36 -20.88
C ASN A 253 -22.56 -33.47 -20.61
N THR A 254 -21.36 -33.96 -20.93
CA THR A 254 -20.08 -33.26 -20.77
C THR A 254 -19.88 -32.27 -21.90
N ASN A 255 -20.63 -31.17 -21.90
CA ASN A 255 -20.29 -29.96 -22.61
C ASN A 255 -19.80 -28.90 -21.61
N SER A 256 -18.60 -29.11 -21.08
CA SER A 256 -17.83 -28.04 -20.44
C SER A 256 -17.41 -27.08 -21.55
N PRO A 257 -17.60 -25.76 -21.40
CA PRO A 257 -17.05 -24.81 -22.34
C PRO A 257 -15.52 -24.92 -22.26
N GLN A 258 -14.90 -25.32 -23.37
CA GLN A 258 -13.45 -25.24 -23.52
C GLN A 258 -13.07 -23.76 -23.42
N ILE A 259 -12.44 -23.38 -22.31
CA ILE A 259 -11.77 -22.09 -22.17
C ILE A 259 -10.55 -22.16 -23.08
N ASN A 260 -10.57 -21.36 -24.11
CA ASN A 260 -9.48 -21.24 -25.09
C ASN A 260 -8.31 -20.50 -24.41
N ILE A 261 -7.28 -21.24 -24.00
CA ILE A 261 -6.11 -20.76 -23.20
C ILE A 261 -5.08 -20.04 -24.09
N ASN A 262 -5.43 -19.63 -25.30
CA ASN A 262 -4.50 -18.96 -26.22
C ASN A 262 -4.52 -17.42 -26.20
N ASP A 263 -5.20 -16.78 -25.27
CA ASP A 263 -5.02 -15.35 -25.03
C ASP A 263 -3.98 -15.13 -23.92
N ASN A 264 -2.76 -14.80 -24.33
CA ASN A 264 -1.64 -14.35 -23.48
C ASN A 264 -1.88 -12.98 -22.81
N SER A 265 -3.09 -12.48 -22.83
CA SER A 265 -3.51 -11.33 -22.06
C SER A 265 -4.31 -11.82 -20.85
N CYS A 266 -3.65 -11.88 -19.68
CA CYS A 266 -4.39 -11.82 -18.43
C CYS A 266 -4.94 -10.38 -18.38
N PRO A 267 -6.21 -10.11 -18.75
CA PRO A 267 -6.70 -8.75 -18.70
C PRO A 267 -6.92 -8.43 -17.22
N ILE A 268 -6.09 -7.54 -16.67
CA ILE A 268 -6.50 -6.73 -15.53
C ILE A 268 -7.57 -5.76 -16.04
N ASN A 269 -8.62 -6.30 -16.62
CA ASN A 269 -9.83 -5.55 -16.99
C ASN A 269 -10.63 -5.36 -15.71
N GLY A 270 -10.89 -4.12 -15.36
CA GLY A 270 -11.46 -3.55 -14.15
C GLY A 270 -12.63 -4.25 -13.44
N ASN A 271 -12.93 -5.50 -13.70
CA ASN A 271 -14.02 -6.29 -13.10
C ASN A 271 -13.64 -7.71 -12.65
N SER A 272 -12.38 -8.15 -12.75
CA SER A 272 -12.06 -9.44 -12.14
C SER A 272 -11.97 -9.26 -10.64
N CYS A 273 -12.84 -9.96 -9.91
CA CYS A 273 -12.71 -10.24 -8.49
C CYS A 273 -11.24 -10.53 -8.17
N ARG A 274 -10.72 -10.09 -7.01
CA ARG A 274 -9.38 -10.48 -6.55
C ARG A 274 -9.30 -12.00 -6.66
N ILE A 275 -8.49 -12.50 -7.58
CA ILE A 275 -8.30 -13.94 -7.73
C ILE A 275 -7.39 -14.34 -6.57
N PHE A 276 -7.91 -15.13 -5.66
CA PHE A 276 -7.13 -15.81 -4.64
C PHE A 276 -6.59 -17.10 -5.27
N GLY A 277 -5.27 -17.23 -5.32
CA GLY A 277 -4.60 -18.34 -6.01
C GLY A 277 -4.37 -18.04 -7.49
N LEU A 278 -3.29 -17.29 -7.77
CA LEU A 278 -2.87 -16.99 -9.13
C LEU A 278 -2.45 -18.28 -9.86
N PRO A 279 -2.91 -18.53 -11.11
CA PRO A 279 -2.53 -19.73 -11.85
C PRO A 279 -1.02 -19.74 -12.16
N ASP A 280 -0.37 -20.87 -11.92
CA ASP A 280 1.07 -21.02 -12.17
C ASP A 280 1.48 -20.74 -13.62
N SER A 281 0.60 -21.06 -14.58
CA SER A 281 0.82 -20.83 -16.01
C SER A 281 0.86 -19.34 -16.42
N ALA A 282 0.37 -18.45 -15.54
CA ALA A 282 0.37 -17.02 -15.81
C ALA A 282 1.68 -16.32 -15.38
N PHE A 283 2.58 -17.01 -14.68
CA PHE A 283 3.88 -16.47 -14.28
C PHE A 283 4.93 -16.64 -15.36
N ALA A 284 5.77 -15.63 -15.55
CA ALA A 284 7.05 -15.77 -16.22
C ALA A 284 7.97 -16.63 -15.35
N LEU A 285 8.67 -17.57 -15.99
CA LEU A 285 9.48 -18.58 -15.32
C LEU A 285 10.97 -18.41 -15.66
N LEU A 286 11.84 -18.79 -14.74
CA LEU A 286 13.29 -18.83 -14.99
C LEU A 286 13.59 -19.95 -16.01
N ASP A 287 14.06 -19.58 -17.21
CA ASP A 287 14.37 -20.48 -18.33
C ASP A 287 13.23 -21.48 -18.65
N GLY A 288 11.97 -21.10 -18.43
CA GLY A 288 10.82 -21.99 -18.64
C GLY A 288 10.72 -23.15 -17.65
N ARG A 289 11.46 -23.10 -16.53
CA ARG A 289 11.53 -24.20 -15.54
C ARG A 289 10.31 -24.24 -14.63
N GLU A 290 9.28 -24.97 -15.01
CA GLU A 290 8.05 -25.12 -14.23
C GLU A 290 8.25 -25.67 -12.81
N LYS A 291 9.36 -26.32 -12.51
CA LYS A 291 9.67 -26.88 -11.19
C LYS A 291 10.22 -25.83 -10.21
N MET A 292 10.53 -24.63 -10.69
CA MET A 292 11.12 -23.56 -9.87
C MET A 292 10.09 -22.54 -9.37
N ILE A 293 8.82 -22.76 -9.63
CA ILE A 293 7.74 -21.96 -9.02
C ILE A 293 7.08 -22.73 -7.89
N THR A 294 6.81 -22.07 -6.77
CA THR A 294 5.94 -22.62 -5.71
C THR A 294 4.53 -22.80 -6.27
N LYS A 295 4.09 -24.03 -6.41
CA LYS A 295 2.79 -24.38 -7.02
C LYS A 295 1.64 -23.77 -6.23
N MET A 296 0.58 -23.32 -6.93
CA MET A 296 -0.51 -22.53 -6.35
C MET A 296 -1.08 -23.12 -5.04
N PRO A 297 -1.44 -24.44 -4.92
CA PRO A 297 -1.96 -24.96 -3.65
C PRO A 297 -0.93 -24.88 -2.50
N ILE A 298 0.36 -25.11 -2.82
CA ILE A 298 1.44 -25.02 -1.82
C ILE A 298 1.62 -23.56 -1.41
N ARG A 299 1.65 -22.64 -2.38
CA ARG A 299 1.79 -21.20 -2.15
C ARG A 299 0.70 -20.69 -1.19
N LEU A 300 -0.56 -21.06 -1.42
CA LEU A 300 -1.68 -20.62 -0.57
C LEU A 300 -1.57 -21.16 0.87
N LEU A 301 -1.18 -22.42 1.03
CA LEU A 301 -0.97 -23.00 2.36
C LEU A 301 0.29 -22.44 3.04
N THR A 302 1.32 -22.09 2.29
CA THR A 302 2.49 -21.36 2.82
C THR A 302 2.07 -19.98 3.36
N LEU A 303 1.25 -19.22 2.63
CA LEU A 303 0.74 -17.94 3.10
C LEU A 303 -0.15 -18.08 4.34
N GLN A 304 -0.94 -19.15 4.41
CA GLN A 304 -1.72 -19.47 5.61
C GLN A 304 -0.82 -19.78 6.80
N ALA A 305 0.25 -20.59 6.60
CA ALA A 305 1.19 -20.91 7.66
C ALA A 305 1.95 -19.69 8.18
N LEU A 306 2.22 -18.70 7.31
CA LEU A 306 2.87 -17.43 7.66
C LEU A 306 1.98 -16.50 8.50
N ASP A 307 0.66 -16.69 8.55
CA ASP A 307 -0.30 -15.86 9.30
C ASP A 307 -0.23 -14.36 8.95
N LEU A 308 -0.05 -14.04 7.68
CA LEU A 308 0.23 -12.69 7.18
C LEU A 308 -0.80 -11.61 7.55
N PRO A 309 -2.09 -11.90 7.84
CA PRO A 309 -3.03 -10.87 8.30
C PRO A 309 -2.63 -10.19 9.61
N SER A 310 -1.89 -10.89 10.48
CA SER A 310 -1.44 -10.37 11.78
C SER A 310 -0.04 -9.76 11.77
N HIS A 311 0.68 -9.88 10.65
CA HIS A 311 2.06 -9.42 10.47
C HIS A 311 2.15 -8.14 9.63
N HIS A 312 3.31 -7.46 9.67
CA HIS A 312 3.54 -6.19 8.99
C HIS A 312 4.73 -6.22 8.03
N VAL A 313 5.76 -7.02 8.33
CA VAL A 313 7.00 -7.11 7.55
C VAL A 313 7.26 -8.57 7.15
N PHE A 314 7.13 -8.83 5.87
CA PHE A 314 7.33 -10.16 5.30
C PHE A 314 8.64 -10.23 4.51
N TRP A 315 9.51 -11.20 4.83
CA TRP A 315 10.70 -11.51 4.07
C TRP A 315 10.54 -12.80 3.27
N ASP A 316 10.81 -12.74 1.96
CA ASP A 316 10.80 -13.89 1.03
C ASP A 316 12.24 -14.19 0.59
N ILE A 317 12.87 -15.20 1.16
CA ILE A 317 14.26 -15.57 0.90
C ILE A 317 14.32 -16.70 -0.12
N GLY A 318 14.93 -16.43 -1.30
CA GLY A 318 14.96 -17.34 -2.44
C GLY A 318 13.67 -17.28 -3.27
N PHE A 319 13.23 -16.07 -3.61
CA PHE A 319 11.94 -15.82 -4.27
C PHE A 319 11.80 -16.38 -5.68
N CYS A 320 12.90 -16.60 -6.44
CA CYS A 320 12.94 -17.09 -7.81
C CYS A 320 12.01 -16.33 -8.78
N THR A 321 10.76 -16.79 -8.94
CA THR A 321 9.74 -16.13 -9.79
C THR A 321 8.99 -15.02 -9.08
N GLY A 322 9.18 -14.85 -7.78
CA GLY A 322 8.42 -13.92 -6.93
C GLY A 322 6.97 -14.35 -6.66
N SER A 323 6.60 -15.59 -6.96
CA SER A 323 5.20 -16.01 -6.89
C SER A 323 4.60 -15.92 -5.49
N VAL A 324 5.38 -16.19 -4.43
CA VAL A 324 4.94 -16.08 -3.03
C VAL A 324 4.81 -14.61 -2.64
N SER A 325 5.82 -13.79 -2.92
CA SER A 325 5.80 -12.34 -2.68
C SER A 325 4.64 -11.64 -3.38
N ILE A 326 4.37 -11.97 -4.66
CA ILE A 326 3.28 -11.37 -5.45
C ILE A 326 1.91 -11.77 -4.90
N GLU A 327 1.70 -13.07 -4.60
CA GLU A 327 0.45 -13.53 -4.00
C GLU A 327 0.24 -12.86 -2.63
N ALA A 328 1.29 -12.78 -1.79
CA ALA A 328 1.26 -12.10 -0.50
C ALA A 328 0.90 -10.62 -0.65
N ARG A 329 1.55 -9.91 -1.58
CA ARG A 329 1.30 -8.48 -1.84
C ARG A 329 -0.13 -8.18 -2.24
N LEU A 330 -0.71 -9.01 -3.10
CA LEU A 330 -2.08 -8.83 -3.58
C LEU A 330 -3.13 -9.15 -2.52
N GLN A 331 -2.88 -10.17 -1.68
CA GLN A 331 -3.83 -10.56 -0.64
C GLN A 331 -3.72 -9.72 0.62
N PHE A 332 -2.51 -9.26 0.95
CA PHE A 332 -2.19 -8.50 2.16
C PHE A 332 -1.47 -7.18 1.82
N PRO A 333 -2.19 -6.20 1.24
CA PRO A 333 -1.56 -4.97 0.73
C PRO A 333 -0.93 -4.07 1.80
N HIS A 334 -1.15 -4.35 3.08
CA HIS A 334 -0.54 -3.64 4.21
C HIS A 334 0.90 -4.04 4.49
N LEU A 335 1.36 -5.19 3.94
CA LEU A 335 2.69 -5.71 4.21
C LEU A 335 3.80 -4.86 3.58
N CYS A 336 4.88 -4.66 4.32
CA CYS A 336 6.19 -4.34 3.78
C CYS A 336 6.86 -5.64 3.36
N ILE A 337 7.19 -5.81 2.08
CA ILE A 337 7.76 -7.05 1.55
C ILE A 337 9.19 -6.81 1.11
N GLU A 338 10.12 -7.58 1.68
CA GLU A 338 11.53 -7.62 1.30
C GLU A 338 11.82 -9.00 0.67
N ALA A 339 12.16 -9.03 -0.61
CA ALA A 339 12.37 -10.25 -1.38
C ALA A 339 13.86 -10.40 -1.76
N PHE A 340 14.47 -11.53 -1.40
CA PHE A 340 15.89 -11.78 -1.58
C PHE A 340 16.13 -12.94 -2.56
N GLU A 341 17.07 -12.79 -3.48
CA GLU A 341 17.44 -13.84 -4.43
C GLU A 341 18.89 -13.70 -4.84
N ILE A 342 19.61 -14.82 -4.89
CA ILE A 342 21.02 -14.83 -5.24
C ILE A 342 21.24 -14.70 -6.76
N ARG A 343 20.27 -15.11 -7.57
CA ARG A 343 20.38 -15.14 -9.03
C ARG A 343 19.92 -13.82 -9.64
N PRO A 344 20.82 -13.08 -10.32
CA PRO A 344 20.48 -11.78 -10.89
C PRO A 344 19.38 -11.85 -11.97
N GLU A 345 19.24 -12.98 -12.69
CA GLU A 345 18.23 -13.17 -13.72
C GLU A 345 16.80 -13.12 -13.15
N CYS A 346 16.64 -13.42 -11.88
CA CYS A 346 15.33 -13.42 -11.21
C CYS A 346 14.78 -12.02 -10.96
N GLU A 347 15.61 -10.97 -10.98
CA GLU A 347 15.17 -9.59 -10.82
C GLU A 347 14.17 -9.18 -11.92
N ALA A 348 14.55 -9.40 -13.19
CA ALA A 348 13.66 -9.08 -14.31
C ALA A 348 12.38 -9.92 -14.27
N ILE A 349 12.46 -11.18 -13.80
CA ILE A 349 11.30 -12.09 -13.74
C ILE A 349 10.30 -11.63 -12.68
N ILE A 350 10.75 -11.30 -11.47
CA ILE A 350 9.83 -10.81 -10.43
C ILE A 350 9.22 -9.47 -10.81
N GLN A 351 9.97 -8.56 -11.45
CA GLN A 351 9.47 -7.28 -11.95
C GLN A 351 8.39 -7.51 -13.02
N GLU A 352 8.67 -8.35 -14.03
CA GLU A 352 7.68 -8.70 -15.06
C GLU A 352 6.41 -9.29 -14.44
N ASN A 353 6.55 -10.22 -13.51
CA ASN A 353 5.41 -10.82 -12.84
C ASN A 353 4.65 -9.80 -11.96
N ALA A 354 5.35 -8.93 -11.22
CA ALA A 354 4.73 -7.89 -10.42
C ALA A 354 3.93 -6.89 -11.28
N HIS A 355 4.46 -6.48 -12.43
CA HIS A 355 3.74 -5.65 -13.39
C HIS A 355 2.53 -6.37 -13.97
N ARG A 356 2.70 -7.63 -14.40
CA ARG A 356 1.64 -8.46 -14.99
C ARG A 356 0.44 -8.63 -14.06
N PHE A 357 0.67 -8.80 -12.77
CA PHE A 357 -0.37 -9.02 -11.77
C PHE A 357 -0.82 -7.74 -11.04
N GLY A 358 -0.21 -6.60 -11.31
CA GLY A 358 -0.52 -5.35 -10.64
C GLY A 358 -0.16 -5.38 -9.14
N ALA A 359 1.04 -5.85 -8.81
CA ALA A 359 1.55 -6.00 -7.44
C ALA A 359 2.72 -5.05 -7.15
N PRO A 360 2.51 -3.71 -7.07
CA PRO A 360 3.56 -2.76 -6.75
C PRO A 360 4.06 -2.87 -5.31
N GLY A 361 5.27 -2.38 -5.04
CA GLY A 361 5.79 -2.20 -3.67
C GLY A 361 6.39 -3.47 -3.06
N ILE A 362 7.04 -4.31 -3.87
CA ILE A 362 7.94 -5.38 -3.42
C ILE A 362 9.36 -4.85 -3.53
N ASN A 363 10.11 -4.82 -2.42
CA ASN A 363 11.50 -4.44 -2.38
C ASN A 363 12.37 -5.65 -2.75
N ILE A 364 13.19 -5.52 -3.79
CA ILE A 364 13.95 -6.62 -4.36
C ILE A 364 15.43 -6.45 -4.02
N HIS A 365 16.04 -7.50 -3.47
CA HIS A 365 17.45 -7.56 -3.10
C HIS A 365 18.12 -8.72 -3.82
N ILE A 366 19.01 -8.39 -4.75
CA ILE A 366 19.77 -9.39 -5.51
C ILE A 366 21.17 -9.55 -4.91
N GLY A 367 21.54 -10.79 -4.62
CA GLY A 367 22.82 -11.17 -4.05
C GLY A 367 22.70 -12.31 -3.03
N ASP A 368 23.86 -12.76 -2.49
CA ASP A 368 23.85 -13.77 -1.41
C ASP A 368 23.24 -13.14 -0.14
N PHE A 369 22.12 -13.70 0.33
CA PHE A 369 21.45 -13.25 1.53
C PHE A 369 22.40 -13.17 2.73
N LEU A 370 23.35 -14.09 2.83
CA LEU A 370 24.30 -14.11 3.94
C LEU A 370 25.26 -12.92 3.93
N GLU A 371 25.55 -12.35 2.74
CA GLU A 371 26.42 -11.19 2.57
C GLU A 371 25.63 -9.85 2.60
N THR A 372 24.30 -9.89 2.48
CA THR A 372 23.45 -8.69 2.46
C THR A 372 23.45 -8.03 3.83
N ASP A 373 23.64 -6.70 3.88
CA ASP A 373 23.42 -5.93 5.12
C ASP A 373 21.92 -5.77 5.39
N ILE A 374 21.46 -6.44 6.43
CA ILE A 374 20.06 -6.44 6.86
C ILE A 374 19.77 -5.46 8.02
N SER A 375 20.78 -4.75 8.50
CA SER A 375 20.65 -3.90 9.70
C SER A 375 19.76 -2.68 9.50
N SER A 376 19.66 -2.19 8.26
CA SER A 376 18.85 -1.03 7.89
C SER A 376 17.44 -1.40 7.39
N LEU A 377 17.17 -2.70 7.19
CA LEU A 377 15.88 -3.17 6.69
C LEU A 377 14.82 -3.24 7.80
N PRO A 378 13.53 -3.12 7.44
CA PRO A 378 12.46 -3.35 8.39
C PRO A 378 12.56 -4.74 9.03
N ARG A 379 12.46 -4.79 10.36
CA ARG A 379 12.57 -6.01 11.15
C ARG A 379 11.41 -6.97 10.81
N PRO A 380 11.69 -8.21 10.34
CA PRO A 380 10.63 -9.13 9.89
C PRO A 380 9.85 -9.72 11.07
N ASP A 381 8.57 -9.91 10.86
CA ASP A 381 7.67 -10.67 11.73
C ASP A 381 7.14 -11.94 11.03
N ALA A 382 7.31 -12.06 9.70
CA ALA A 382 7.07 -13.28 8.94
C ALA A 382 8.21 -13.51 7.95
N VAL A 383 8.77 -14.73 7.89
CA VAL A 383 9.86 -15.08 6.97
C VAL A 383 9.52 -16.38 6.24
N PHE A 384 9.61 -16.36 4.92
CA PHE A 384 9.56 -17.56 4.09
C PHE A 384 10.93 -17.87 3.52
N ILE A 385 11.37 -19.13 3.64
CA ILE A 385 12.59 -19.62 3.01
C ILE A 385 12.20 -20.53 1.85
N GLY A 386 12.19 -19.99 0.64
CA GLY A 386 11.84 -20.68 -0.61
C GLY A 386 13.00 -21.47 -1.21
N GLY A 387 14.24 -21.04 -0.92
CA GLY A 387 15.45 -21.69 -1.39
C GLY A 387 16.64 -21.38 -0.49
N HIS A 388 17.42 -22.38 -0.08
CA HIS A 388 18.52 -22.21 0.89
C HIS A 388 19.91 -22.63 0.35
N GLY A 389 19.98 -23.28 -0.82
CA GLY A 389 21.27 -23.67 -1.43
C GLY A 389 22.19 -24.50 -0.53
N GLY A 390 21.64 -25.25 0.41
CA GLY A 390 22.39 -26.01 1.43
C GLY A 390 22.80 -25.22 2.68
N LYS A 391 22.56 -23.91 2.73
CA LYS A 391 22.99 -23.00 3.82
C LYS A 391 21.80 -22.64 4.78
N LEU A 392 20.88 -23.58 5.02
CA LEU A 392 19.65 -23.32 5.80
C LEU A 392 19.97 -22.84 7.20
N LYS A 393 20.91 -23.48 7.89
CA LYS A 393 21.27 -23.15 9.28
C LYS A 393 21.82 -21.71 9.38
N GLU A 394 22.71 -21.36 8.47
CA GLU A 394 23.31 -20.01 8.42
C GLU A 394 22.26 -18.94 8.11
N ILE A 395 21.34 -19.22 7.18
CA ILE A 395 20.23 -18.33 6.85
C ILE A 395 19.32 -18.14 8.07
N MET A 396 18.92 -19.24 8.75
CA MET A 396 18.08 -19.16 9.95
C MET A 396 18.79 -18.41 11.07
N ALA A 397 20.08 -18.68 11.31
CA ALA A 397 20.86 -17.97 12.32
C ALA A 397 20.88 -16.46 12.05
N LYS A 398 21.09 -16.06 10.79
CA LYS A 398 21.08 -14.64 10.39
C LYS A 398 19.68 -14.00 10.57
N VAL A 399 18.62 -14.66 10.13
CA VAL A 399 17.23 -14.20 10.30
C VAL A 399 16.90 -13.99 11.77
N LEU A 400 17.28 -14.92 12.64
CA LEU A 400 17.04 -14.85 14.08
C LEU A 400 17.70 -13.66 14.78
N THR A 401 18.73 -13.04 14.18
CA THR A 401 19.33 -11.80 14.73
C THR A 401 18.36 -10.61 14.70
N VAL A 402 17.41 -10.63 13.75
CA VAL A 402 16.48 -9.53 13.48
C VAL A 402 14.99 -9.91 13.54
N LEU A 403 14.66 -11.20 13.63
CA LEU A 403 13.26 -11.66 13.71
C LEU A 403 12.57 -11.06 14.95
N SER A 404 11.33 -10.58 14.78
CA SER A 404 10.48 -10.10 15.87
C SER A 404 10.22 -11.20 16.91
N ASP A 405 9.90 -10.82 18.15
CA ASP A 405 9.76 -11.78 19.26
C ASP A 405 8.59 -12.76 19.08
N ASP A 406 7.53 -12.31 18.39
CA ASP A 406 6.36 -13.09 17.98
C ASP A 406 6.43 -13.56 16.51
N GLY A 407 7.60 -13.39 15.88
CA GLY A 407 7.80 -13.71 14.47
C GLY A 407 7.85 -15.21 14.20
N CYS A 408 7.55 -15.55 12.93
CA CYS A 408 7.59 -16.93 12.46
C CYS A 408 8.47 -17.12 11.23
N ILE A 409 9.03 -18.30 11.08
CA ILE A 409 9.75 -18.76 9.89
C ILE A 409 9.00 -19.94 9.29
N VAL A 410 8.80 -19.95 7.98
CA VAL A 410 8.14 -21.02 7.22
C VAL A 410 9.03 -21.47 6.08
N MET A 411 9.10 -22.76 5.84
CA MET A 411 9.83 -23.36 4.72
C MET A 411 9.01 -24.49 4.09
N ASN A 412 9.14 -24.67 2.77
CA ASN A 412 8.60 -25.82 2.06
C ASN A 412 9.70 -26.86 1.85
N SER A 413 9.54 -28.07 2.39
CA SER A 413 10.44 -29.19 2.23
C SER A 413 9.85 -30.23 1.28
N VAL A 414 10.62 -30.65 0.29
CA VAL A 414 10.25 -31.72 -0.67
C VAL A 414 11.05 -32.96 -0.32
N LYS A 415 10.39 -34.04 0.07
CA LYS A 415 11.04 -35.34 0.31
C LYS A 415 11.36 -36.00 -1.03
N ALA A 416 12.60 -35.88 -1.47
CA ALA A 416 13.10 -36.57 -2.66
C ALA A 416 13.94 -37.78 -2.26
N PRO A 417 13.70 -38.99 -2.83
CA PRO A 417 14.35 -40.26 -2.40
C PRO A 417 15.87 -40.33 -2.66
N LYS A 418 16.48 -39.32 -3.26
CA LYS A 418 17.89 -39.34 -3.72
C LYS A 418 18.73 -38.12 -3.35
N VAL A 419 18.25 -37.26 -2.47
CA VAL A 419 19.02 -36.06 -2.07
C VAL A 419 19.85 -36.39 -0.83
N LEU A 420 21.16 -36.17 -0.90
CA LEU A 420 22.15 -36.44 0.15
C LEU A 420 21.93 -35.65 1.45
N THR A 421 21.14 -34.59 1.40
CA THR A 421 20.81 -33.76 2.57
C THR A 421 19.30 -33.51 2.57
N ASP A 422 18.60 -34.09 3.54
CA ASP A 422 17.15 -33.85 3.73
C ASP A 422 16.96 -32.47 4.32
N SER A 423 16.30 -31.56 3.55
CA SER A 423 16.00 -30.19 4.04
C SER A 423 15.19 -30.21 5.34
N HIS A 424 14.38 -31.23 5.57
CA HIS A 424 13.64 -31.40 6.82
C HIS A 424 14.60 -31.67 8.00
N GLN A 425 15.61 -32.53 7.81
CA GLN A 425 16.61 -32.79 8.84
C GLN A 425 17.41 -31.51 9.17
N LEU A 426 17.84 -30.75 8.14
CA LEU A 426 18.53 -29.47 8.36
C LEU A 426 17.66 -28.48 9.14
N TRP A 427 16.35 -28.47 8.87
CA TRP A 427 15.38 -27.66 9.60
C TRP A 427 15.29 -28.07 11.06
N ASP A 428 15.11 -29.36 11.34
CA ASP A 428 15.02 -29.88 12.71
C ASP A 428 16.28 -29.57 13.52
N GLU A 429 17.45 -29.77 12.91
CA GLU A 429 18.74 -29.45 13.52
C GLU A 429 18.87 -27.94 13.83
N ALA A 430 18.47 -27.06 12.89
CA ALA A 430 18.50 -25.60 13.11
C ALA A 430 17.51 -25.19 14.21
N CYS A 431 16.29 -25.73 14.21
CA CYS A 431 15.31 -25.44 15.24
C CYS A 431 15.78 -25.90 16.63
N GLN A 432 16.44 -27.07 16.72
CA GLN A 432 17.01 -27.58 17.97
C GLN A 432 18.16 -26.71 18.45
N GLU A 433 19.07 -26.30 17.55
CA GLU A 433 20.23 -25.46 17.86
C GLU A 433 19.81 -24.11 18.47
N HIS A 434 18.73 -23.53 17.95
CA HIS A 434 18.22 -22.24 18.38
C HIS A 434 17.03 -22.32 19.35
N CYS A 435 16.68 -23.49 19.84
CA CYS A 435 15.58 -23.74 20.80
C CYS A 435 14.23 -23.18 20.29
N LEU A 436 13.94 -23.33 18.99
CA LEU A 436 12.72 -22.82 18.37
C LEU A 436 11.55 -23.78 18.59
N GLN A 437 10.36 -23.23 18.83
CA GLN A 437 9.13 -24.00 18.89
C GLN A 437 8.67 -24.35 17.47
N GLN A 438 8.52 -25.63 17.18
CA GLN A 438 8.02 -26.11 15.90
C GLN A 438 6.53 -26.43 15.96
N ASP A 439 5.79 -26.01 14.93
CA ASP A 439 4.42 -26.45 14.71
C ASP A 439 4.42 -27.83 14.01
N PRO A 440 3.37 -28.66 14.16
CA PRO A 440 3.25 -29.90 13.39
C PRO A 440 3.29 -29.63 11.89
N PRO A 441 4.09 -30.36 11.10
CA PRO A 441 4.23 -30.12 9.66
C PRO A 441 2.92 -30.39 8.90
N THR A 442 2.54 -29.48 7.99
CA THR A 442 1.42 -29.70 7.09
C THR A 442 1.89 -30.47 5.84
N LYS A 443 1.38 -31.69 5.66
CA LYS A 443 1.74 -32.57 4.53
C LYS A 443 0.76 -32.45 3.39
N ILE A 444 1.28 -32.26 2.18
CA ILE A 444 0.49 -32.12 0.97
C ILE A 444 1.03 -33.07 -0.10
N ILE A 445 0.13 -33.78 -0.76
CA ILE A 445 0.44 -34.62 -1.91
C ILE A 445 -0.30 -34.04 -3.12
N LEU A 446 0.45 -33.56 -4.09
CA LEU A 446 -0.09 -33.09 -5.37
C LEU A 446 0.16 -34.17 -6.43
N ASN A 447 -0.89 -34.87 -6.83
CA ASN A 447 -0.87 -35.94 -7.83
C ASN A 447 0.11 -37.06 -7.43
N GLU A 448 0.87 -37.63 -8.39
CA GLU A 448 1.88 -38.66 -8.16
C GLU A 448 3.23 -38.11 -7.70
N ASN A 449 3.34 -36.83 -7.41
CA ASN A 449 4.58 -36.19 -6.96
C ASN A 449 4.88 -36.53 -5.49
N HIS A 450 6.16 -36.33 -5.15
CA HIS A 450 6.59 -36.51 -3.76
C HIS A 450 5.82 -35.59 -2.79
N PRO A 451 5.55 -36.03 -1.56
CA PRO A 451 4.91 -35.21 -0.58
C PRO A 451 5.76 -33.97 -0.28
N ILE A 452 5.08 -32.83 -0.16
CA ILE A 452 5.66 -31.56 0.26
C ILE A 452 5.21 -31.31 1.70
N GLU A 453 6.15 -30.97 2.56
CA GLU A 453 5.87 -30.60 3.95
C GLU A 453 6.10 -29.10 4.12
N ILE A 454 5.10 -28.42 4.66
CA ILE A 454 5.21 -27.02 5.09
C ILE A 454 5.63 -27.06 6.55
N LEU A 455 6.81 -26.54 6.83
CA LEU A 455 7.44 -26.50 8.14
C LEU A 455 7.33 -25.09 8.69
N LYS A 456 7.00 -24.95 9.98
CA LYS A 456 6.89 -23.65 10.66
C LYS A 456 7.55 -23.73 12.03
N CYS A 457 8.29 -22.66 12.36
CA CYS A 457 8.80 -22.47 13.72
C CYS A 457 8.67 -21.04 14.19
N ARG A 458 8.76 -20.84 15.49
CA ARG A 458 8.72 -19.56 16.20
C ARG A 458 9.81 -19.55 17.28
N ARG A 459 10.12 -18.37 17.79
CA ARG A 459 10.97 -18.23 19.00
C ARG A 459 10.37 -18.88 20.22
#